data_8ce9030b69c5e1ce16f72dbca64498bb
#
_entry.id   8ce9030b69c5e1ce16f72dbca64498bb
#
_cell.length_a   1.000
_cell.length_b   1.000
_cell.length_c   1.000
_cell.angle_alpha   90.00
_cell.angle_beta   90.00
_cell.angle_gamma   90.00
#
_symmetry.space_group_name_H-M   'P 1'
#
loop_
_entity.id
_entity.type
_entity.pdbx_description
1 polymer ?
#
loop_
_entity_poly.entity_id
_entity_poly.type
_entity_poly.pdbx_seq_one_letter_code
_entity_poly.pdbx_strand_id
1 'polypeptide(L)'
;KDDFMSFVKCVWPDFIEGSHHRHIAKKFNQLATGEITRLIVNMPPRHTKSEFASYLLPAWMVGREPKLKIIQATHTGELAVRFGRKAKNLIDSEDYSKIFKTTLQEDSKAAGRWETAQGGEYFAAGVGGAITGRGADLLIIDDPHSEQDALSPNAMESAYDWYTSGPRQRLQPGGKIVLVMTRWSNKDLTGKLLQNQKEAKADQWHVVEFPAIMDHGSKNAKPVWPEYWKLEELEKVQATLPTGKWNAQWMQNPTAEEGAILKREWWRIWDKDWIPQLHHVIQSYDTAFLKKETADYSAITTWGV
;
A
#
# COMPACT_ATOMS: atom_id res chain seq x y z
N LYS A 1 10.25 -15.19 -17.91
CA LYS A 1 11.43 -14.87 -17.09
C LYS A 1 11.54 -13.37 -16.84
N ASP A 2 11.47 -12.55 -17.88
CA ASP A 2 11.66 -11.09 -17.81
C ASP A 2 10.38 -10.28 -17.57
N ASP A 3 9.22 -10.95 -17.59
CA ASP A 3 7.92 -10.35 -17.34
C ASP A 3 7.25 -10.99 -16.12
N PHE A 4 6.84 -10.15 -15.16
CA PHE A 4 6.29 -10.60 -13.89
C PHE A 4 4.96 -11.34 -14.06
N MET A 5 4.05 -10.85 -14.94
CA MET A 5 2.76 -11.52 -15.14
C MET A 5 2.93 -12.89 -15.78
N SER A 6 3.84 -13.02 -16.74
CA SER A 6 4.18 -14.31 -17.33
C SER A 6 4.73 -15.29 -16.29
N PHE A 7 5.57 -14.80 -15.36
CA PHE A 7 6.03 -15.62 -14.22
C PHE A 7 4.87 -16.06 -13.34
N VAL A 8 3.97 -15.15 -12.95
CA VAL A 8 2.79 -15.47 -12.13
C VAL A 8 1.97 -16.60 -12.75
N LYS A 9 1.66 -16.51 -14.04
CA LYS A 9 0.88 -17.53 -14.77
C LYS A 9 1.58 -18.89 -14.82
N CYS A 10 2.90 -18.92 -14.83
CA CYS A 10 3.64 -20.18 -14.81
C CYS A 10 3.60 -20.88 -13.45
N VAL A 11 3.68 -20.12 -12.34
CA VAL A 11 3.76 -20.66 -10.99
C VAL A 11 2.43 -20.73 -10.25
N TRP A 12 1.39 -20.13 -10.82
CA TRP A 12 0.04 -20.11 -10.28
C TRP A 12 -1.00 -20.33 -11.39
N PRO A 13 -1.20 -21.61 -11.84
CA PRO A 13 -2.06 -21.92 -12.99
C PRO A 13 -3.52 -21.47 -12.83
N ASP A 14 -4.08 -21.56 -11.60
CA ASP A 14 -5.47 -21.19 -11.30
C ASP A 14 -5.65 -19.70 -10.99
N PHE A 15 -4.66 -18.87 -11.31
CA PHE A 15 -4.72 -17.43 -11.03
C PHE A 15 -5.80 -16.74 -11.90
N ILE A 16 -6.75 -16.11 -11.22
CA ILE A 16 -7.80 -15.30 -11.88
C ILE A 16 -7.25 -13.90 -12.11
N GLU A 17 -6.85 -13.63 -13.34
CA GLU A 17 -6.26 -12.35 -13.72
C GLU A 17 -7.31 -11.24 -13.87
N GLY A 18 -7.11 -10.12 -13.20
CA GLY A 18 -7.85 -8.87 -13.41
C GLY A 18 -6.98 -7.77 -14.04
N SER A 19 -7.60 -6.71 -14.50
CA SER A 19 -6.90 -5.57 -15.13
C SER A 19 -5.90 -4.88 -14.18
N HIS A 20 -6.23 -4.77 -12.90
CA HIS A 20 -5.36 -4.21 -11.87
C HIS A 20 -4.09 -5.03 -11.66
N HIS A 21 -4.16 -6.36 -11.80
CA HIS A 21 -2.98 -7.23 -11.72
C HIS A 21 -1.98 -6.94 -12.84
N ARG A 22 -2.46 -6.74 -14.08
CA ARG A 22 -1.60 -6.34 -15.22
C ARG A 22 -0.92 -5.00 -14.97
N HIS A 23 -1.63 -4.06 -14.37
CA HIS A 23 -1.08 -2.75 -14.06
C HIS A 23 0.03 -2.85 -13.00
N ILE A 24 -0.20 -3.61 -11.92
CA ILE A 24 0.81 -3.85 -10.86
C ILE A 24 2.02 -4.58 -11.45
N ALA A 25 1.79 -5.62 -12.25
CA ALA A 25 2.87 -6.38 -12.91
C ALA A 25 3.76 -5.48 -13.77
N LYS A 26 3.15 -4.55 -14.52
CA LYS A 26 3.91 -3.55 -15.29
C LYS A 26 4.79 -2.68 -14.37
N LYS A 27 4.27 -2.27 -13.20
CA LYS A 27 5.05 -1.51 -12.22
C LYS A 27 6.19 -2.34 -11.61
N PHE A 28 5.96 -3.62 -11.36
CA PHE A 28 7.02 -4.52 -10.89
C PHE A 28 8.10 -4.76 -11.97
N ASN A 29 7.73 -4.82 -13.25
CA ASN A 29 8.70 -4.86 -14.34
C ASN A 29 9.56 -3.58 -14.37
N GLN A 30 8.93 -2.41 -14.24
CA GLN A 30 9.65 -1.13 -14.16
C GLN A 30 10.56 -1.04 -12.91
N LEU A 31 10.11 -1.58 -11.78
CA LEU A 31 10.92 -1.67 -10.56
C LEU A 31 12.14 -2.58 -10.78
N ALA A 32 11.95 -3.74 -11.41
CA ALA A 32 13.02 -4.69 -11.67
C ALA A 32 14.11 -4.10 -12.57
N THR A 33 13.74 -3.33 -13.59
CA THR A 33 14.68 -2.64 -14.49
C THR A 33 15.32 -1.39 -13.89
N GLY A 34 14.81 -0.91 -12.73
CA GLY A 34 15.29 0.33 -12.10
C GLY A 34 14.72 1.61 -12.72
N GLU A 35 13.74 1.51 -13.61
CA GLU A 35 13.01 2.67 -14.16
C GLU A 35 12.26 3.42 -13.05
N ILE A 36 11.74 2.69 -12.07
CA ILE A 36 11.21 3.23 -10.82
C ILE A 36 11.90 2.58 -9.63
N THR A 37 12.05 3.33 -8.53
CA THR A 37 12.71 2.83 -7.31
C THR A 37 11.83 2.94 -6.07
N ARG A 38 10.71 3.66 -6.15
CA ARG A 38 9.78 3.89 -5.05
C ARG A 38 8.37 3.63 -5.56
N LEU A 39 7.71 2.60 -5.01
CA LEU A 39 6.39 2.20 -5.44
C LEU A 39 5.46 2.03 -4.22
N ILE A 40 4.32 2.69 -4.26
CA ILE A 40 3.20 2.46 -3.35
C ILE A 40 2.07 1.81 -4.13
N VAL A 41 1.49 0.73 -3.58
CA VAL A 41 0.29 0.08 -4.12
C VAL A 41 -0.76 -0.01 -3.01
N ASN A 42 -1.81 0.79 -3.14
CA ASN A 42 -2.94 0.75 -2.22
C ASN A 42 -4.10 -0.03 -2.84
N MET A 43 -4.56 -1.05 -2.13
CA MET A 43 -5.63 -1.93 -2.61
C MET A 43 -6.52 -2.42 -1.48
N PRO A 44 -7.79 -2.75 -1.77
CA PRO A 44 -8.68 -3.32 -0.77
C PRO A 44 -8.20 -4.67 -0.24
N PRO A 45 -8.75 -5.12 0.89
CA PRO A 45 -8.55 -6.49 1.35
C PRO A 45 -8.96 -7.51 0.29
N ARG A 46 -8.33 -8.69 0.27
CA ARG A 46 -8.65 -9.80 -0.64
C ARG A 46 -8.51 -9.53 -2.14
N HIS A 47 -7.69 -8.55 -2.52
CA HIS A 47 -7.37 -8.24 -3.91
C HIS A 47 -5.92 -8.64 -4.30
N THR A 48 -5.34 -9.64 -3.61
CA THR A 48 -4.03 -10.29 -3.91
C THR A 48 -2.78 -9.43 -3.74
N LYS A 49 -2.85 -8.21 -3.15
CA LYS A 49 -1.68 -7.34 -2.99
C LYS A 49 -0.49 -8.03 -2.32
N SER A 50 -0.74 -8.73 -1.20
CA SER A 50 0.31 -9.43 -0.45
C SER A 50 0.86 -10.64 -1.20
N GLU A 51 0.00 -11.40 -1.92
CA GLU A 51 0.48 -12.52 -2.74
C GLU A 51 1.42 -12.04 -3.84
N PHE A 52 1.12 -10.91 -4.45
CA PHE A 52 1.96 -10.31 -5.49
C PHE A 52 3.25 -9.74 -4.91
N ALA A 53 3.17 -8.91 -3.87
CA ALA A 53 4.33 -8.17 -3.36
C ALA A 53 5.19 -8.98 -2.38
N SER A 54 4.58 -9.80 -1.51
CA SER A 54 5.28 -10.45 -0.40
C SER A 54 5.64 -11.90 -0.68
N TYR A 55 5.03 -12.51 -1.69
CA TYR A 55 5.29 -13.89 -2.08
C TYR A 55 5.93 -14.00 -3.46
N LEU A 56 5.26 -13.52 -4.51
CA LEU A 56 5.70 -13.73 -5.89
C LEU A 56 6.84 -12.79 -6.28
N LEU A 57 6.78 -11.51 -5.88
CA LEU A 57 7.80 -10.52 -6.23
C LEU A 57 9.20 -10.91 -5.71
N PRO A 58 9.41 -11.24 -4.42
CA PRO A 58 10.74 -11.61 -3.95
C PRO A 58 11.28 -12.85 -4.67
N ALA A 59 10.44 -13.87 -4.91
CA ALA A 59 10.87 -15.05 -5.65
C ALA A 59 11.26 -14.72 -7.09
N TRP A 60 10.48 -13.90 -7.79
CA TRP A 60 10.79 -13.47 -9.14
C TRP A 60 12.05 -12.61 -9.22
N MET A 61 12.22 -11.68 -8.27
CA MET A 61 13.38 -10.78 -8.23
C MET A 61 14.70 -11.54 -8.00
N VAL A 62 14.75 -12.47 -7.05
CA VAL A 62 15.96 -13.29 -6.86
C VAL A 62 16.21 -14.28 -8.00
N GLY A 63 15.19 -14.67 -8.72
CA GLY A 63 15.33 -15.47 -9.94
C GLY A 63 16.04 -14.70 -11.06
N ARG A 64 15.79 -13.41 -11.16
CA ARG A 64 16.43 -12.50 -12.12
C ARG A 64 17.82 -12.08 -11.67
N GLU A 65 17.97 -11.78 -10.38
CA GLU A 65 19.18 -11.28 -9.75
C GLU A 65 19.48 -12.09 -8.49
N PRO A 66 20.16 -13.23 -8.62
CA PRO A 66 20.36 -14.17 -7.52
C PRO A 66 21.18 -13.65 -6.33
N LYS A 67 21.85 -12.52 -6.46
CA LYS A 67 22.63 -11.86 -5.40
C LYS A 67 21.84 -10.80 -4.64
N LEU A 68 20.57 -10.58 -5.01
CA LEU A 68 19.73 -9.53 -4.44
C LEU A 68 19.49 -9.76 -2.94
N LYS A 69 19.60 -8.68 -2.16
CA LYS A 69 19.29 -8.68 -0.72
C LYS A 69 17.93 -8.06 -0.48
N ILE A 70 17.01 -8.84 0.09
CA ILE A 70 15.63 -8.45 0.33
C ILE A 70 15.35 -8.37 1.82
N ILE A 71 14.80 -7.25 2.27
CA ILE A 71 14.13 -7.13 3.56
C ILE A 71 12.63 -7.05 3.31
N GLN A 72 11.90 -7.95 3.95
CA GLN A 72 10.44 -8.00 3.92
C GLN A 72 9.88 -7.68 5.29
N ALA A 73 8.98 -6.71 5.39
CA ALA A 73 8.34 -6.33 6.63
C ALA A 73 6.82 -6.38 6.52
N THR A 74 6.16 -6.82 7.59
CA THR A 74 4.71 -6.76 7.77
C THR A 74 4.41 -6.29 9.20
N HIS A 75 3.14 -6.01 9.53
CA HIS A 75 2.78 -5.56 10.90
C HIS A 75 3.22 -6.55 11.99
N THR A 76 3.31 -7.86 11.70
CA THR A 76 3.88 -8.86 12.64
C THR A 76 5.02 -9.64 11.99
N GLY A 77 6.03 -10.00 12.81
CA GLY A 77 7.13 -10.87 12.35
C GLY A 77 6.65 -12.26 11.91
N GLU A 78 5.60 -12.80 12.54
CA GLU A 78 5.02 -14.09 12.18
C GLU A 78 4.47 -14.09 10.75
N LEU A 79 3.73 -13.05 10.37
CA LEU A 79 3.21 -12.91 9.01
C LEU A 79 4.33 -12.77 7.98
N ALA A 80 5.37 -11.97 8.30
CA ALA A 80 6.54 -11.84 7.43
C ALA A 80 7.27 -13.19 7.23
N VAL A 81 7.44 -13.98 8.30
CA VAL A 81 8.01 -15.33 8.25
C VAL A 81 7.15 -16.28 7.41
N ARG A 82 5.82 -16.17 7.48
CA ARG A 82 4.90 -16.95 6.65
C ARG A 82 5.13 -16.67 5.16
N PHE A 83 5.26 -15.43 4.75
CA PHE A 83 5.57 -15.07 3.36
C PHE A 83 6.98 -15.52 2.95
N GLY A 84 7.96 -15.36 3.82
CA GLY A 84 9.32 -15.87 3.58
C GLY A 84 9.35 -17.39 3.32
N ARG A 85 8.55 -18.16 4.09
CA ARG A 85 8.36 -19.59 3.87
C ARG A 85 7.72 -19.90 2.51
N LYS A 86 6.68 -19.15 2.12
CA LYS A 86 6.03 -19.31 0.81
C LYS A 86 7.02 -19.05 -0.32
N ALA A 87 7.73 -17.92 -0.28
CA ALA A 87 8.72 -17.56 -1.29
C ALA A 87 9.84 -18.60 -1.38
N LYS A 88 10.37 -19.05 -0.22
CA LYS A 88 11.38 -20.13 -0.15
C LYS A 88 10.89 -21.41 -0.83
N ASN A 89 9.70 -21.86 -0.48
CA ASN A 89 9.14 -23.10 -1.02
C ASN A 89 8.89 -22.99 -2.54
N LEU A 90 8.53 -21.79 -3.03
CA LEU A 90 8.41 -21.58 -4.47
C LEU A 90 9.77 -21.71 -5.18
N ILE A 91 10.82 -21.10 -4.61
CA ILE A 91 12.17 -21.17 -5.17
C ILE A 91 12.68 -22.63 -5.22
N ASP A 92 12.33 -23.45 -4.23
CA ASP A 92 12.67 -24.88 -4.17
C ASP A 92 11.76 -25.75 -5.05
N SER A 93 10.76 -25.18 -5.76
CA SER A 93 9.81 -25.97 -6.56
C SER A 93 10.37 -26.31 -7.95
N GLU A 94 9.84 -27.41 -8.51
CA GLU A 94 10.18 -27.84 -9.87
C GLU A 94 9.76 -26.81 -10.93
N ASP A 95 8.61 -26.18 -10.78
CA ASP A 95 8.10 -25.18 -11.73
C ASP A 95 8.98 -23.92 -11.75
N TYR A 96 9.51 -23.51 -10.60
CA TYR A 96 10.46 -22.40 -10.53
C TYR A 96 11.78 -22.74 -11.22
N SER A 97 12.30 -23.96 -11.04
CA SER A 97 13.55 -24.42 -11.64
C SER A 97 13.53 -24.46 -13.17
N LYS A 98 12.34 -24.64 -13.77
CA LYS A 98 12.12 -24.53 -15.23
C LYS A 98 12.32 -23.11 -15.76
N ILE A 99 12.12 -22.10 -14.89
CA ILE A 99 12.18 -20.67 -15.27
C ILE A 99 13.56 -20.08 -14.91
N PHE A 100 14.02 -20.35 -13.68
CA PHE A 100 15.25 -19.77 -13.12
C PHE A 100 16.21 -20.87 -12.65
N LYS A 101 17.49 -20.55 -12.67
CA LYS A 101 18.55 -21.44 -12.17
C LYS A 101 19.00 -21.10 -10.74
N THR A 102 18.33 -20.16 -10.09
CA THR A 102 18.61 -19.78 -8.71
C THR A 102 18.17 -20.87 -7.78
N THR A 103 19.06 -21.27 -6.86
CA THR A 103 18.81 -22.27 -5.82
C THR A 103 19.08 -21.66 -4.45
N LEU A 104 18.53 -22.27 -3.43
CA LEU A 104 18.79 -21.87 -2.05
C LEU A 104 20.08 -22.56 -1.54
N GLN A 105 20.78 -21.85 -0.66
CA GLN A 105 21.93 -22.40 0.05
C GLN A 105 21.46 -23.47 1.07
N GLU A 106 22.10 -24.61 1.11
CA GLU A 106 21.60 -25.78 1.86
C GLU A 106 21.52 -25.57 3.37
N ASP A 107 22.47 -24.83 3.94
CA ASP A 107 22.58 -24.56 5.37
C ASP A 107 21.84 -23.26 5.82
N SER A 108 21.18 -22.55 4.91
CA SER A 108 20.49 -21.28 5.18
C SER A 108 19.05 -21.28 4.64
N LYS A 109 18.19 -22.15 5.17
CA LYS A 109 16.81 -22.36 4.72
C LYS A 109 15.75 -22.12 5.80
N ALA A 110 16.00 -21.24 6.78
CA ALA A 110 14.99 -20.89 7.76
C ALA A 110 13.82 -20.12 7.12
N ALA A 111 12.60 -20.30 7.64
CA ALA A 111 11.39 -19.74 7.04
C ALA A 111 11.40 -18.20 6.88
N GLY A 112 11.97 -17.51 7.85
CA GLY A 112 12.07 -16.04 7.86
C GLY A 112 13.44 -15.51 7.42
N ARG A 113 14.39 -16.41 7.13
CA ARG A 113 15.73 -16.04 6.70
C ARG A 113 16.33 -17.16 5.86
N TRP A 114 16.61 -16.85 4.62
CA TRP A 114 17.25 -17.78 3.71
C TRP A 114 18.21 -17.04 2.75
N GLU A 115 19.11 -17.78 2.20
CA GLU A 115 20.12 -17.29 1.28
C GLU A 115 20.09 -18.08 -0.03
N THR A 116 20.40 -17.41 -1.13
CA THR A 116 20.62 -18.10 -2.41
C THR A 116 22.04 -18.65 -2.47
N ALA A 117 22.26 -19.71 -3.23
CA ALA A 117 23.59 -20.26 -3.45
C ALA A 117 24.57 -19.26 -4.09
N GLN A 118 24.07 -18.18 -4.66
CA GLN A 118 24.82 -17.10 -5.29
C GLN A 118 25.11 -15.91 -4.35
N GLY A 119 24.64 -15.95 -3.08
CA GLY A 119 24.91 -14.94 -2.06
C GLY A 119 23.86 -13.82 -1.96
N GLY A 120 22.66 -14.02 -2.48
CA GLY A 120 21.51 -13.18 -2.16
C GLY A 120 20.93 -13.55 -0.81
N GLU A 121 20.21 -12.61 -0.18
CA GLU A 121 19.62 -12.78 1.15
C GLU A 121 18.15 -12.39 1.16
N TYR A 122 17.36 -13.11 1.93
CA TYR A 122 16.01 -12.72 2.32
C TYR A 122 15.88 -12.68 3.84
N PHE A 123 15.31 -11.61 4.35
CA PHE A 123 15.09 -11.43 5.78
C PHE A 123 13.68 -10.89 6.05
N ALA A 124 12.93 -11.60 6.88
CA ALA A 124 11.59 -11.23 7.34
C ALA A 124 11.63 -10.50 8.69
N ALA A 125 10.89 -9.40 8.80
CA ALA A 125 10.78 -8.60 10.02
C ALA A 125 9.31 -8.22 10.30
N GLY A 126 8.99 -7.94 11.56
CA GLY A 126 7.77 -7.20 11.93
C GLY A 126 8.04 -5.71 12.01
N VAL A 127 7.01 -4.89 11.87
CA VAL A 127 7.10 -3.46 12.20
C VAL A 127 7.52 -3.30 13.68
N GLY A 128 8.46 -2.41 13.96
CA GLY A 128 9.11 -2.30 15.27
C GLY A 128 10.21 -3.32 15.54
N GLY A 129 10.37 -4.35 14.70
CA GLY A 129 11.42 -5.36 14.82
C GLY A 129 12.81 -4.83 14.45
N ALA A 130 13.86 -5.40 15.08
CA ALA A 130 15.23 -5.02 14.80
C ALA A 130 15.69 -5.53 13.42
N ILE A 131 16.19 -4.60 12.58
CA ILE A 131 16.74 -4.88 11.24
C ILE A 131 18.25 -4.50 11.19
N THR A 132 18.89 -4.39 12.34
CA THR A 132 20.29 -3.94 12.45
C THR A 132 21.27 -4.88 11.78
N GLY A 133 22.33 -4.33 11.18
CA GLY A 133 23.44 -5.10 10.57
C GLY A 133 23.14 -5.70 9.19
N ARG A 134 22.02 -5.34 8.54
CA ARG A 134 21.64 -5.83 7.20
C ARG A 134 21.53 -4.70 6.21
N GLY A 135 21.97 -4.94 4.97
CA GLY A 135 21.68 -4.08 3.82
C GLY A 135 20.55 -4.67 2.97
N ALA A 136 19.86 -3.83 2.21
CA ALA A 136 18.83 -4.25 1.29
C ALA A 136 18.95 -3.55 -0.06
N ASP A 137 18.81 -4.32 -1.13
CA ASP A 137 18.61 -3.84 -2.48
C ASP A 137 17.12 -3.67 -2.80
N LEU A 138 16.29 -4.44 -2.10
CA LEU A 138 14.84 -4.35 -2.17
C LEU A 138 14.24 -4.42 -0.75
N LEU A 139 13.49 -3.39 -0.39
CA LEU A 139 12.66 -3.35 0.80
C LEU A 139 11.19 -3.50 0.41
N ILE A 140 10.52 -4.52 0.94
CA ILE A 140 9.10 -4.74 0.77
C ILE A 140 8.41 -4.51 2.11
N ILE A 141 7.41 -3.64 2.14
CA ILE A 141 6.58 -3.38 3.32
C ILE A 141 5.13 -3.72 2.95
N ASP A 142 4.53 -4.65 3.66
CA ASP A 142 3.19 -5.14 3.37
C ASP A 142 2.29 -5.01 4.60
N ASP A 143 1.21 -4.26 4.44
CA ASP A 143 0.23 -3.97 5.49
C ASP A 143 0.91 -3.68 6.84
N PRO A 144 1.65 -2.54 6.97
CA PRO A 144 2.44 -2.23 8.17
C PRO A 144 1.58 -1.91 9.40
N HIS A 145 0.29 -1.67 9.23
CA HIS A 145 -0.67 -1.36 10.29
C HIS A 145 -1.67 -2.48 10.49
N SER A 146 -1.98 -2.76 11.75
CA SER A 146 -3.10 -3.62 12.15
C SER A 146 -4.39 -2.78 12.32
N GLU A 147 -5.52 -3.48 12.49
CA GLU A 147 -6.79 -2.83 12.81
C GLU A 147 -6.74 -2.05 14.14
N GLN A 148 -5.94 -2.53 15.10
CA GLN A 148 -5.76 -1.86 16.38
C GLN A 148 -4.90 -0.60 16.25
N ASP A 149 -3.86 -0.64 15.40
CA ASP A 149 -3.02 0.53 15.13
C ASP A 149 -3.83 1.65 14.48
N ALA A 150 -4.82 1.30 13.66
CA ALA A 150 -5.71 2.26 13.01
C ALA A 150 -6.54 3.11 13.99
N LEU A 151 -6.72 2.62 15.21
CA LEU A 151 -7.44 3.32 16.29
C LEU A 151 -6.52 4.22 17.12
N SER A 152 -5.21 4.18 16.90
CA SER A 152 -4.21 4.89 17.69
C SER A 152 -3.33 5.79 16.82
N PRO A 153 -3.46 7.12 16.93
CA PRO A 153 -2.56 8.06 16.23
C PRO A 153 -1.08 7.79 16.54
N ASN A 154 -0.76 7.41 17.78
CA ASN A 154 0.59 7.09 18.20
C ASN A 154 1.14 5.83 17.51
N ALA A 155 0.31 4.81 17.32
CA ALA A 155 0.72 3.60 16.62
C ALA A 155 0.99 3.88 15.12
N MET A 156 0.19 4.73 14.49
CA MET A 156 0.43 5.18 13.13
C MET A 156 1.76 5.93 13.00
N GLU A 157 2.05 6.84 13.93
CA GLU A 157 3.32 7.56 13.98
C GLU A 157 4.50 6.61 14.20
N SER A 158 4.37 5.66 15.13
CA SER A 158 5.42 4.67 15.43
C SER A 158 5.83 3.84 14.21
N ALA A 159 4.91 3.52 13.29
CA ALA A 159 5.24 2.82 12.06
C ALA A 159 6.07 3.70 11.11
N TYR A 160 5.80 5.00 11.04
CA TYR A 160 6.60 5.95 10.27
C TYR A 160 7.99 6.17 10.89
N ASP A 161 8.07 6.30 12.22
CA ASP A 161 9.34 6.42 12.95
C ASP A 161 10.20 5.17 12.75
N TRP A 162 9.61 3.98 12.84
CA TRP A 162 10.30 2.72 12.56
C TRP A 162 10.81 2.68 11.11
N TYR A 163 9.99 3.08 10.14
CA TYR A 163 10.39 3.12 8.73
C TYR A 163 11.60 4.02 8.53
N THR A 164 11.58 5.23 9.07
CA THR A 164 12.65 6.23 8.86
C THR A 164 13.92 5.91 9.61
N SER A 165 13.83 5.40 10.83
CA SER A 165 14.97 5.08 11.69
C SER A 165 15.62 3.73 11.40
N GLY A 166 14.87 2.78 10.85
CA GLY A 166 15.30 1.41 10.60
C GLY A 166 15.41 1.06 9.10
N PRO A 167 14.33 0.55 8.49
CA PRO A 167 14.37 -0.05 7.15
C PRO A 167 14.91 0.88 6.07
N ARG A 168 14.47 2.16 6.08
CA ARG A 168 14.93 3.15 5.08
C ARG A 168 16.43 3.34 5.11
N GLN A 169 17.05 3.24 6.28
CA GLN A 169 18.51 3.38 6.49
C GLN A 169 19.29 2.14 6.05
N ARG A 170 18.61 1.05 5.70
CA ARG A 170 19.21 -0.21 5.26
C ARG A 170 19.36 -0.32 3.76
N LEU A 171 18.75 0.59 3.01
CA LEU A 171 18.85 0.56 1.55
C LEU A 171 20.26 0.83 1.08
N GLN A 172 20.73 -0.02 0.19
CA GLN A 172 21.94 0.16 -0.59
C GLN A 172 21.72 1.30 -1.62
N PRO A 173 22.80 1.93 -2.14
CA PRO A 173 22.70 2.85 -3.26
C PRO A 173 21.95 2.21 -4.44
N GLY A 174 20.91 2.90 -4.97
CA GLY A 174 20.04 2.36 -6.00
C GLY A 174 18.96 1.38 -5.51
N GLY A 175 18.91 1.12 -4.21
CA GLY A 175 17.93 0.22 -3.60
C GLY A 175 16.48 0.69 -3.79
N LYS A 176 15.59 -0.27 -3.86
CA LYS A 176 14.17 -0.11 -4.23
C LYS A 176 13.27 -0.32 -3.03
N ILE A 177 12.14 0.38 -2.99
CA ILE A 177 11.11 0.18 -1.96
C ILE A 177 9.76 -0.07 -2.61
N VAL A 178 9.08 -1.11 -2.14
CA VAL A 178 7.68 -1.40 -2.45
C VAL A 178 6.89 -1.36 -1.14
N LEU A 179 5.92 -0.47 -1.06
CA LEU A 179 4.92 -0.44 0.00
C LEU A 179 3.60 -0.92 -0.60
N VAL A 180 3.03 -2.00 -0.09
CA VAL A 180 1.69 -2.41 -0.42
C VAL A 180 0.84 -2.41 0.84
N MET A 181 -0.32 -1.78 0.81
CA MET A 181 -1.19 -1.74 1.97
C MET A 181 -2.64 -1.42 1.62
N THR A 182 -3.52 -1.74 2.54
CA THR A 182 -4.85 -1.18 2.62
C THR A 182 -4.76 0.16 3.35
N ARG A 183 -5.45 1.19 2.88
CA ARG A 183 -5.49 2.49 3.54
C ARG A 183 -6.33 2.42 4.82
N TRP A 184 -5.92 3.15 5.83
CA TRP A 184 -6.60 3.26 7.12
C TRP A 184 -7.00 4.69 7.45
N SER A 185 -6.07 5.62 7.27
CA SER A 185 -6.27 7.04 7.53
C SER A 185 -5.30 7.89 6.71
N ASN A 186 -5.46 9.20 6.74
CA ASN A 186 -4.48 10.13 6.16
C ASN A 186 -3.14 10.17 6.91
N LYS A 187 -3.10 9.57 8.11
CA LYS A 187 -1.91 9.49 8.97
C LYS A 187 -1.23 8.12 8.89
N ASP A 188 -1.73 7.19 8.08
CA ASP A 188 -1.08 5.91 7.83
C ASP A 188 0.26 6.06 7.09
N LEU A 189 1.04 5.00 6.97
CA LEU A 189 2.37 5.07 6.36
C LEU A 189 2.32 5.65 4.95
N THR A 190 1.36 5.27 4.11
CA THR A 190 1.17 5.90 2.79
C THR A 190 0.94 7.40 2.91
N GLY A 191 0.03 7.83 3.77
CA GLY A 191 -0.27 9.25 3.98
C GLY A 191 0.96 10.05 4.41
N LYS A 192 1.75 9.54 5.34
CA LYS A 192 2.99 10.15 5.81
C LYS A 192 4.04 10.27 4.71
N LEU A 193 4.24 9.21 3.93
CA LEU A 193 5.20 9.22 2.80
C LEU A 193 4.79 10.21 1.71
N LEU A 194 3.50 10.28 1.38
CA LEU A 194 2.98 11.23 0.39
C LEU A 194 3.00 12.68 0.89
N GLN A 195 2.86 12.89 2.19
CA GLN A 195 3.07 14.21 2.78
C GLN A 195 4.54 14.63 2.67
N ASN A 196 5.46 13.72 2.98
CA ASN A 196 6.89 14.00 2.96
C ASN A 196 7.44 14.22 1.54
N GLN A 197 6.89 13.56 0.51
CA GLN A 197 7.34 13.77 -0.87
C GLN A 197 7.08 15.17 -1.44
N LYS A 198 6.33 16.02 -0.72
CA LYS A 198 6.18 17.44 -1.08
C LYS A 198 7.51 18.19 -0.98
N GLU A 199 8.43 17.68 -0.17
CA GLU A 199 9.81 18.14 -0.14
C GLU A 199 10.56 17.65 -1.38
N ALA A 200 11.10 18.56 -2.18
CA ALA A 200 11.70 18.27 -3.49
C ALA A 200 12.87 17.26 -3.44
N LYS A 201 13.56 17.15 -2.31
CA LYS A 201 14.68 16.22 -2.11
C LYS A 201 14.28 14.89 -1.44
N ALA A 202 13.01 14.73 -1.04
CA ALA A 202 12.53 13.50 -0.47
C ALA A 202 12.34 12.41 -1.54
N ASP A 203 12.19 11.15 -1.07
CA ASP A 203 11.82 10.04 -1.96
C ASP A 203 10.53 10.38 -2.72
N GLN A 204 10.56 10.28 -4.05
CA GLN A 204 9.41 10.51 -4.92
C GLN A 204 8.77 9.17 -5.27
N TRP A 205 7.48 9.03 -4.98
CA TRP A 205 6.76 7.77 -5.06
C TRP A 205 5.88 7.67 -6.31
N HIS A 206 5.98 6.54 -6.98
CA HIS A 206 4.96 6.12 -7.93
C HIS A 206 3.82 5.46 -7.16
N VAL A 207 2.63 6.06 -7.24
CA VAL A 207 1.46 5.59 -6.51
C VAL A 207 0.51 4.89 -7.47
N VAL A 208 0.13 3.67 -7.10
CA VAL A 208 -0.92 2.88 -7.75
C VAL A 208 -2.01 2.65 -6.71
N GLU A 209 -3.21 3.11 -7.01
CA GLU A 209 -4.34 3.03 -6.10
C GLU A 209 -5.56 2.46 -6.82
N PHE A 210 -6.14 1.41 -6.23
CA PHE A 210 -7.31 0.75 -6.78
C PHE A 210 -8.43 0.71 -5.74
N PRO A 211 -9.55 1.42 -5.95
CA PRO A 211 -10.75 1.22 -5.15
C PRO A 211 -11.40 -0.13 -5.49
N ALA A 212 -12.14 -0.71 -4.56
CA ALA A 212 -12.90 -1.95 -4.82
C ALA A 212 -13.94 -1.78 -5.92
N ILE A 213 -14.56 -0.60 -6.00
CA ILE A 213 -15.56 -0.24 -7.00
C ILE A 213 -15.06 0.96 -7.78
N MET A 214 -14.83 0.74 -9.07
CA MET A 214 -14.52 1.80 -10.02
C MET A 214 -15.79 2.57 -10.37
N ASP A 215 -15.67 3.88 -10.61
CA ASP A 215 -16.79 4.78 -10.94
C ASP A 215 -17.95 4.70 -9.94
N HIS A 216 -17.63 4.52 -8.65
CA HIS A 216 -18.59 4.38 -7.56
C HIS A 216 -19.58 5.56 -7.54
N GLY A 217 -20.87 5.24 -7.36
CA GLY A 217 -21.95 6.22 -7.39
C GLY A 217 -22.43 6.62 -8.78
N SER A 218 -21.87 6.07 -9.84
CA SER A 218 -22.32 6.26 -11.22
C SER A 218 -23.05 5.04 -11.78
N LYS A 219 -23.71 5.20 -12.93
CA LYS A 219 -24.32 4.08 -13.67
C LYS A 219 -23.28 3.08 -14.24
N ASN A 220 -22.02 3.48 -14.27
CA ASN A 220 -20.91 2.66 -14.77
C ASN A 220 -20.12 1.99 -13.63
N ALA A 221 -20.63 2.02 -12.42
CA ALA A 221 -19.99 1.40 -11.26
C ALA A 221 -19.74 -0.09 -11.50
N LYS A 222 -18.48 -0.52 -11.30
CA LYS A 222 -18.08 -1.92 -11.49
C LYS A 222 -16.96 -2.30 -10.54
N PRO A 223 -16.85 -3.56 -10.10
CA PRO A 223 -15.71 -4.03 -9.35
C PRO A 223 -14.41 -3.78 -10.11
N VAL A 224 -13.33 -3.49 -9.39
CA VAL A 224 -11.98 -3.42 -9.99
C VAL A 224 -11.52 -4.80 -10.49
N TRP A 225 -12.08 -5.86 -9.90
CA TRP A 225 -11.82 -7.25 -10.25
C TRP A 225 -13.12 -8.02 -10.52
N PRO A 226 -13.82 -7.74 -11.63
CA PRO A 226 -15.13 -8.32 -11.92
C PRO A 226 -15.09 -9.84 -12.17
N GLU A 227 -13.91 -10.39 -12.52
CA GLU A 227 -13.70 -11.83 -12.71
C GLU A 227 -13.79 -12.61 -11.38
N TYR A 228 -13.65 -11.93 -10.24
CA TYR A 228 -13.65 -12.52 -8.90
C TYR A 228 -14.75 -11.96 -8.00
N TRP A 229 -14.94 -10.62 -7.98
CA TRP A 229 -15.93 -9.94 -7.16
C TRP A 229 -17.14 -9.52 -7.96
N LYS A 230 -18.34 -9.82 -7.47
CA LYS A 230 -19.58 -9.25 -8.01
C LYS A 230 -19.88 -7.93 -7.29
N LEU A 231 -20.49 -6.99 -8.01
CA LEU A 231 -20.87 -5.67 -7.44
C LEU A 231 -21.76 -5.82 -6.21
N GLU A 232 -22.77 -6.69 -6.29
CA GLU A 232 -23.70 -6.97 -5.18
C GLU A 232 -23.00 -7.47 -3.91
N GLU A 233 -21.90 -8.21 -4.04
CA GLU A 233 -21.12 -8.70 -2.90
C GLU A 233 -20.37 -7.54 -2.24
N LEU A 234 -19.79 -6.64 -3.03
CA LEU A 234 -19.12 -5.44 -2.54
C LEU A 234 -20.10 -4.47 -1.88
N GLU A 235 -21.30 -4.31 -2.43
CA GLU A 235 -22.38 -3.50 -1.85
C GLU A 235 -22.84 -4.06 -0.49
N LYS A 236 -22.91 -5.38 -0.34
CA LYS A 236 -23.17 -6.02 0.96
C LYS A 236 -22.08 -5.73 1.98
N VAL A 237 -20.81 -5.81 1.57
CA VAL A 237 -19.69 -5.42 2.44
C VAL A 237 -19.79 -3.95 2.83
N GLN A 238 -20.09 -3.07 1.89
CA GLN A 238 -20.28 -1.64 2.14
C GLN A 238 -21.38 -1.40 3.18
N ALA A 239 -22.51 -2.08 3.06
CA ALA A 239 -23.65 -1.95 3.97
C ALA A 239 -23.35 -2.40 5.42
N THR A 240 -22.32 -3.25 5.61
CA THR A 240 -21.91 -3.74 6.94
C THR A 240 -20.88 -2.87 7.62
N LEU A 241 -20.25 -1.96 6.89
CA LEU A 241 -19.13 -1.16 7.39
C LEU A 241 -19.55 0.29 7.66
N PRO A 242 -19.00 0.93 8.72
CA PRO A 242 -19.07 2.37 8.83
C PRO A 242 -18.48 3.06 7.59
N THR A 243 -19.12 4.15 7.15
CA THR A 243 -18.74 4.86 5.91
C THR A 243 -17.25 5.22 5.87
N GLY A 244 -16.68 5.69 6.98
CA GLY A 244 -15.25 6.03 7.07
C GLY A 244 -14.34 4.82 6.83
N LYS A 245 -14.68 3.65 7.38
CA LYS A 245 -13.93 2.40 7.16
C LYS A 245 -14.06 1.92 5.72
N TRP A 246 -15.26 1.97 5.16
CA TRP A 246 -15.46 1.65 3.74
C TRP A 246 -14.63 2.55 2.84
N ASN A 247 -14.69 3.85 3.02
CA ASN A 247 -13.94 4.82 2.22
C ASN A 247 -12.42 4.59 2.32
N ALA A 248 -11.91 4.39 3.52
CA ALA A 248 -10.48 4.15 3.71
C ALA A 248 -10.05 2.80 3.11
N GLN A 249 -10.63 1.70 3.58
CA GLN A 249 -10.11 0.35 3.33
C GLN A 249 -10.53 -0.21 1.97
N TRP A 250 -11.73 0.09 1.51
CA TRP A 250 -12.25 -0.47 0.26
C TRP A 250 -12.15 0.50 -0.91
N MET A 251 -12.30 1.79 -0.65
CA MET A 251 -12.18 2.81 -1.69
C MET A 251 -10.80 3.47 -1.73
N GLN A 252 -9.89 3.10 -0.83
CA GLN A 252 -8.53 3.67 -0.67
C GLN A 252 -8.52 5.19 -0.49
N ASN A 253 -9.63 5.77 -0.08
CA ASN A 253 -9.81 7.20 0.11
C ASN A 253 -10.15 7.50 1.57
N PRO A 254 -9.17 7.51 2.48
CA PRO A 254 -9.42 7.85 3.88
C PRO A 254 -9.88 9.31 4.00
N THR A 255 -11.07 9.49 4.52
CA THR A 255 -11.59 10.81 4.90
C THR A 255 -11.13 11.16 6.30
N ALA A 256 -10.91 12.45 6.57
CA ALA A 256 -10.61 12.89 7.94
C ALA A 256 -11.79 12.52 8.85
N GLU A 257 -11.50 11.91 10.03
CA GLU A 257 -12.54 11.57 11.01
C GLU A 257 -13.33 12.80 11.45
N GLU A 258 -12.70 13.96 11.47
CA GLU A 258 -13.29 15.25 11.80
C GLU A 258 -14.31 15.74 10.74
N GLY A 259 -14.22 15.27 9.48
CA GLY A 259 -15.21 15.55 8.43
C GLY A 259 -16.53 14.77 8.57
N ALA A 260 -16.62 13.83 9.52
CA ALA A 260 -17.82 12.99 9.70
C ALA A 260 -18.93 13.67 10.52
N ILE A 261 -18.66 14.81 11.18
CA ILE A 261 -19.68 15.55 11.96
C ILE A 261 -20.72 16.16 11.03
N LEU A 262 -20.28 16.68 9.89
CA LEU A 262 -21.16 17.23 8.86
C LEU A 262 -21.19 16.30 7.65
N LYS A 263 -22.23 15.51 7.51
CA LYS A 263 -22.38 14.57 6.40
C LYS A 263 -22.69 15.31 5.11
N ARG A 264 -22.02 14.92 4.01
CA ARG A 264 -22.22 15.52 2.68
C ARG A 264 -23.69 15.47 2.23
N GLU A 265 -24.41 14.43 2.59
CA GLU A 265 -25.83 14.24 2.30
C GLU A 265 -26.75 15.27 2.97
N TRP A 266 -26.27 15.98 3.99
CA TRP A 266 -27.01 17.06 4.66
C TRP A 266 -26.92 18.38 3.89
N TRP A 267 -25.95 18.51 2.99
CA TRP A 267 -25.76 19.70 2.19
C TRP A 267 -26.64 19.65 0.95
N ARG A 268 -27.42 20.69 0.75
CA ARG A 268 -28.16 20.94 -0.48
C ARG A 268 -27.39 21.97 -1.28
N ILE A 269 -27.09 21.64 -2.53
CA ILE A 269 -26.46 22.59 -3.44
C ILE A 269 -27.58 23.43 -4.05
N TRP A 270 -27.38 24.74 -4.05
CA TRP A 270 -28.24 25.66 -4.78
C TRP A 270 -27.88 25.56 -6.26
N ASP A 271 -28.83 25.08 -7.07
CA ASP A 271 -28.63 24.74 -8.50
C ASP A 271 -29.24 25.79 -9.45
N LYS A 272 -29.64 26.97 -8.92
CA LYS A 272 -30.25 28.05 -9.69
C LYS A 272 -29.23 29.14 -9.98
N ASP A 273 -29.34 29.77 -11.15
CA ASP A 273 -28.46 30.85 -11.62
C ASP A 273 -28.68 32.20 -10.91
N TRP A 274 -29.57 32.24 -9.92
CA TRP A 274 -29.84 33.45 -9.15
C TRP A 274 -29.70 33.21 -7.64
N ILE A 275 -29.28 34.24 -6.92
CA ILE A 275 -29.18 34.23 -5.46
C ILE A 275 -30.50 34.80 -4.90
N PRO A 276 -31.15 34.13 -3.91
CA PRO A 276 -32.37 34.68 -3.29
C PRO A 276 -32.07 36.01 -2.60
N GLN A 277 -33.09 36.83 -2.46
CA GLN A 277 -32.95 38.06 -1.70
C GLN A 277 -32.65 37.70 -0.23
N LEU A 278 -31.51 38.14 0.23
CA LEU A 278 -31.00 37.88 1.58
C LEU A 278 -31.30 39.10 2.45
N HIS A 279 -31.75 38.87 3.68
CA HIS A 279 -31.95 39.96 4.66
C HIS A 279 -30.60 40.47 5.19
N HIS A 280 -29.66 39.58 5.40
CA HIS A 280 -28.30 39.90 5.81
C HIS A 280 -27.35 38.78 5.47
N VAL A 281 -26.05 39.07 5.51
CA VAL A 281 -24.96 38.11 5.29
C VAL A 281 -24.10 38.10 6.54
N ILE A 282 -23.82 36.90 7.05
CA ILE A 282 -22.95 36.69 8.22
C ILE A 282 -21.71 35.96 7.74
N GLN A 283 -20.54 36.43 8.17
CA GLN A 283 -19.29 35.70 8.00
C GLN A 283 -18.76 35.25 9.35
N SER A 284 -18.41 33.96 9.43
CA SER A 284 -17.75 33.38 10.59
C SER A 284 -16.32 33.03 10.23
N TYR A 285 -15.39 33.44 11.09
CA TYR A 285 -13.96 33.21 10.93
C TYR A 285 -13.47 32.31 12.05
N ASP A 286 -12.88 31.17 11.68
CA ASP A 286 -12.11 30.32 12.56
C ASP A 286 -10.65 30.41 12.11
N THR A 287 -9.82 31.13 12.89
CA THR A 287 -8.45 31.43 12.50
C THR A 287 -7.43 30.72 13.38
N ALA A 288 -6.46 30.08 12.76
CA ALA A 288 -5.34 29.48 13.48
C ALA A 288 -4.48 30.58 14.14
N PHE A 289 -4.24 30.44 15.45
CA PHE A 289 -3.46 31.41 16.24
C PHE A 289 -1.94 31.30 16.08
N LEU A 290 -1.42 30.21 15.52
CA LEU A 290 0.02 29.94 15.44
C LEU A 290 0.45 29.63 14.01
N LYS A 291 1.51 30.28 13.55
CA LYS A 291 2.22 29.97 12.29
C LYS A 291 3.16 28.76 12.49
N LYS A 292 2.64 27.61 12.90
CA LYS A 292 3.41 26.35 12.96
C LYS A 292 2.83 25.36 11.96
N GLU A 293 3.66 24.50 11.40
CA GLU A 293 3.22 23.42 10.47
C GLU A 293 2.17 22.47 11.08
N THR A 294 2.04 22.46 12.41
CA THR A 294 1.04 21.69 13.17
C THR A 294 -0.21 22.50 13.56
N ALA A 295 -0.33 23.75 13.09
CA ALA A 295 -1.51 24.58 13.38
C ALA A 295 -2.71 24.15 12.52
N ASP A 296 -3.90 24.26 13.09
CA ASP A 296 -5.15 24.03 12.38
C ASP A 296 -5.33 25.01 11.21
N TYR A 297 -6.14 24.60 10.23
CA TYR A 297 -6.47 25.44 9.10
C TYR A 297 -7.35 26.62 9.55
N SER A 298 -7.14 27.78 8.95
CA SER A 298 -8.13 28.87 9.07
C SER A 298 -9.30 28.60 8.15
N ALA A 299 -10.50 28.67 8.68
CA ALA A 299 -11.74 28.49 7.92
C ALA A 299 -12.59 29.75 7.95
N ILE A 300 -13.20 30.09 6.82
CA ILE A 300 -14.16 31.18 6.70
C ILE A 300 -15.43 30.63 6.08
N THR A 301 -16.55 30.84 6.76
CA THR A 301 -17.86 30.51 6.23
C THR A 301 -18.71 31.75 6.05
N THR A 302 -19.44 31.84 4.95
CA THR A 302 -20.34 32.96 4.65
C THR A 302 -21.77 32.43 4.56
N TRP A 303 -22.66 33.01 5.30
CA TRP A 303 -24.07 32.62 5.42
C TRP A 303 -24.97 33.75 4.96
N GLY A 304 -25.86 33.46 4.05
CA GLY A 304 -26.95 34.35 3.70
C GLY A 304 -28.24 34.00 4.47
N VAL A 305 -28.88 34.95 5.07
CA VAL A 305 -30.09 34.77 5.84
C VAL A 305 -31.23 35.59 5.24
#